data_22c6cb8723357a0838b2c69bce1e4a77
#
_entry.id   22c6cb8723357a0838b2c69bce1e4a77
#
_cell.length_a   1.000
_cell.length_b   1.000
_cell.length_c   1.000
_cell.angle_alpha   90.00
_cell.angle_beta   90.00
_cell.angle_gamma   90.00
#
_symmetry.space_group_name_H-M   'P 1'
#
loop_
_entity.id
_entity.type
_entity.pdbx_description
1 polymer ?
#
loop_
_entity_poly.entity_id
_entity_poly.type
_entity_poly.pdbx_seq_one_letter_code
_entity_poly.pdbx_strand_id
1 'polypeptide(L)'
;MLPPAAAVWLRVAQVIGLGFLFVPITLVAYVGIPPEKNNSVAGIINFMRNMGSSVGTSFVTTSIARRSQFHHARLVEKTGLDNLNFLNSANGLTQHLGNQGLGNHEAQIQAYARIYQSLQAQAASLAYIDTFMVLAVGAAIMFCLAFRLKKNDPGGGAVRIAE
;
A
#
# COMPACT_ATOMS: atom_id res chain seq x y z
N MET A 1 -3.04 10.52 17.99
CA MET A 1 -1.68 10.44 17.43
C MET A 1 -0.94 9.34 18.15
N LEU A 2 -0.38 8.36 17.43
CA LEU A 2 0.45 7.31 18.03
C LEU A 2 1.76 7.95 18.54
N PRO A 3 2.25 7.57 19.73
CA PRO A 3 3.53 8.07 20.22
C PRO A 3 4.66 7.63 19.26
N PRO A 4 5.69 8.46 19.05
CA PRO A 4 6.76 8.19 18.10
C PRO A 4 7.46 6.84 18.35
N ALA A 5 7.55 6.43 19.60
CA ALA A 5 8.10 5.12 19.99
C ALA A 5 7.27 3.94 19.41
N ALA A 6 5.94 4.03 19.41
CA ALA A 6 5.08 2.98 18.85
C ALA A 6 5.27 2.86 17.32
N ALA A 7 5.46 3.97 16.62
CA ALA A 7 5.74 3.95 15.18
C ALA A 7 7.07 3.26 14.86
N VAL A 8 8.11 3.47 15.68
CA VAL A 8 9.40 2.80 15.54
C VAL A 8 9.27 1.30 15.76
N TRP A 9 8.60 0.86 16.83
CA TRP A 9 8.41 -0.55 17.12
C TRP A 9 7.60 -1.27 16.04
N LEU A 10 6.57 -0.63 15.49
CA LEU A 10 5.81 -1.17 14.35
C LEU A 10 6.69 -1.36 13.11
N ARG A 11 7.60 -0.40 12.84
CA ARG A 11 8.57 -0.52 11.73
C ARG A 11 9.57 -1.64 11.96
N VAL A 12 10.10 -1.78 13.15
CA VAL A 12 11.02 -2.87 13.50
C VAL A 12 10.33 -4.22 13.33
N ALA A 13 9.12 -4.39 13.85
CA ALA A 13 8.35 -5.63 13.70
C ALA A 13 8.06 -5.96 12.22
N GLN A 14 7.74 -4.95 11.41
CA GLN A 14 7.51 -5.10 9.97
C GLN A 14 8.77 -5.57 9.24
N VAL A 15 9.93 -4.98 9.52
CA VAL A 15 11.19 -5.36 8.86
C VAL A 15 11.63 -6.77 9.25
N ILE A 16 11.50 -7.14 10.53
CA ILE A 16 11.79 -8.50 11.01
C ILE A 16 10.86 -9.51 10.32
N GLY A 17 9.55 -9.23 10.23
CA GLY A 17 8.58 -10.09 9.56
C GLY A 17 8.91 -10.31 8.08
N LEU A 18 9.36 -9.27 7.39
CA LEU A 18 9.81 -9.38 5.99
C LEU A 18 11.03 -10.31 5.84
N GLY A 19 12.01 -10.21 6.76
CA GLY A 19 13.20 -11.10 6.77
C GLY A 19 12.81 -12.57 6.92
N PHE A 20 11.87 -12.87 7.82
CA PHE A 20 11.36 -14.23 8.03
C PHE A 20 10.63 -14.81 6.81
N LEU A 21 10.03 -13.98 5.97
CA LEU A 21 9.40 -14.42 4.73
C LEU A 21 10.42 -14.62 3.59
N PHE A 22 11.41 -13.75 3.49
CA PHE A 22 12.33 -13.71 2.35
C PHE A 22 13.28 -14.90 2.30
N VAL A 23 13.79 -15.33 3.46
CA VAL A 23 14.75 -16.42 3.56
C VAL A 23 14.13 -17.78 3.17
N PRO A 24 12.98 -18.20 3.72
CA PRO A 24 12.36 -19.47 3.34
C PRO A 24 11.95 -19.52 1.87
N ILE A 25 11.41 -18.43 1.33
CA ILE A 25 10.99 -18.36 -0.08
C ILE A 25 12.19 -18.56 -1.00
N THR A 26 13.33 -17.94 -0.67
CA THR A 26 14.55 -18.09 -1.46
C THR A 26 15.09 -19.52 -1.37
N LEU A 27 15.10 -20.12 -0.18
CA LEU A 27 15.57 -21.50 0.01
C LEU A 27 14.72 -22.52 -0.76
N VAL A 28 13.39 -22.40 -0.69
CA VAL A 28 12.47 -23.31 -1.39
C VAL A 28 12.67 -23.26 -2.91
N ALA A 29 13.03 -22.10 -3.44
CA ALA A 29 13.26 -21.94 -4.88
C ALA A 29 14.47 -22.73 -5.42
N TYR A 30 15.41 -23.12 -4.56
CA TYR A 30 16.59 -23.93 -4.92
C TYR A 30 16.44 -25.42 -4.60
N VAL A 31 15.35 -25.85 -3.99
CA VAL A 31 15.14 -27.26 -3.63
C VAL A 31 14.99 -28.12 -4.88
N GLY A 32 15.77 -29.20 -4.93
CA GLY A 32 15.75 -30.19 -6.04
C GLY A 32 16.50 -29.79 -7.30
N ILE A 33 17.28 -28.69 -7.25
CA ILE A 33 18.03 -28.19 -8.39
C ILE A 33 19.51 -28.63 -8.26
N PRO A 34 20.10 -29.20 -9.32
CA PRO A 34 21.53 -29.53 -9.33
C PRO A 34 22.39 -28.26 -9.17
N PRO A 35 23.53 -28.34 -8.45
CA PRO A 35 24.41 -27.19 -8.19
C PRO A 35 24.87 -26.43 -9.45
N GLU A 36 25.04 -27.15 -10.57
CA GLU A 36 25.50 -26.61 -11.84
C GLU A 36 24.47 -25.61 -12.44
N LYS A 37 23.19 -25.75 -12.06
CA LYS A 37 22.09 -24.90 -12.56
C LYS A 37 21.74 -23.75 -11.64
N ASN A 38 22.40 -23.60 -10.49
CA ASN A 38 22.09 -22.56 -9.51
C ASN A 38 22.13 -21.16 -10.09
N ASN A 39 23.09 -20.85 -10.97
CA ASN A 39 23.21 -19.54 -11.62
C ASN A 39 22.02 -19.25 -12.53
N SER A 40 21.56 -20.23 -13.29
CA SER A 40 20.40 -20.08 -14.17
C SER A 40 19.13 -19.86 -13.37
N VAL A 41 18.97 -20.57 -12.26
CA VAL A 41 17.82 -20.42 -11.35
C VAL A 41 17.82 -19.06 -10.67
N ALA A 42 18.99 -18.59 -10.20
CA ALA A 42 19.14 -17.25 -9.65
C ALA A 42 18.72 -16.17 -10.64
N GLY A 43 19.09 -16.32 -11.91
CA GLY A 43 18.68 -15.43 -12.99
C GLY A 43 17.16 -15.37 -13.18
N ILE A 44 16.51 -16.55 -13.22
CA ILE A 44 15.05 -16.66 -13.36
C ILE A 44 14.33 -16.06 -12.13
N ILE A 45 14.80 -16.34 -10.92
CA ILE A 45 14.21 -15.79 -9.69
C ILE A 45 14.30 -14.25 -9.70
N ASN A 46 15.46 -13.69 -10.05
CA ASN A 46 15.64 -12.24 -10.12
C ASN A 46 14.77 -11.63 -11.23
N PHE A 47 14.66 -12.27 -12.38
CA PHE A 47 13.78 -11.84 -13.45
C PHE A 47 12.30 -11.80 -12.99
N MET A 48 11.80 -12.89 -12.40
CA MET A 48 10.44 -12.99 -11.90
C MET A 48 10.17 -11.98 -10.77
N ARG A 49 11.14 -11.72 -9.90
CA ARG A 49 11.04 -10.71 -8.84
C ARG A 49 10.92 -9.31 -9.43
N ASN A 50 11.74 -8.96 -10.42
CA ASN A 50 11.70 -7.65 -11.06
C ASN A 50 10.40 -7.44 -11.84
N MET A 51 9.95 -8.45 -12.59
CA MET A 51 8.65 -8.39 -13.26
C MET A 51 7.50 -8.26 -12.26
N GLY A 52 7.50 -9.08 -11.22
CA GLY A 52 6.47 -9.06 -10.17
C GLY A 52 6.43 -7.72 -9.44
N SER A 53 7.58 -7.13 -9.13
CA SER A 53 7.64 -5.80 -8.49
C SER A 53 7.12 -4.69 -9.41
N SER A 54 7.48 -4.71 -10.69
CA SER A 54 7.02 -3.73 -11.67
C SER A 54 5.50 -3.78 -11.86
N VAL A 55 4.96 -4.97 -12.09
CA VAL A 55 3.51 -5.19 -12.24
C VAL A 55 2.78 -4.83 -10.94
N GLY A 56 3.31 -5.27 -9.79
CA GLY A 56 2.73 -4.98 -8.48
C GLY A 56 2.69 -3.48 -8.18
N THR A 57 3.77 -2.75 -8.45
CA THR A 57 3.82 -1.30 -8.25
C THR A 57 2.83 -0.60 -9.17
N SER A 58 2.77 -0.97 -10.45
CA SER A 58 1.80 -0.39 -11.41
C SER A 58 0.35 -0.65 -10.97
N PHE A 59 0.06 -1.84 -10.49
CA PHE A 59 -1.27 -2.19 -9.98
C PHE A 59 -1.64 -1.32 -8.77
N VAL A 60 -0.75 -1.22 -7.78
CA VAL A 60 -0.99 -0.45 -6.55
C VAL A 60 -1.18 1.04 -6.87
N THR A 61 -0.27 1.64 -7.64
CA THR A 61 -0.35 3.07 -7.98
C THR A 61 -1.60 3.40 -8.80
N THR A 62 -1.96 2.56 -9.76
CA THR A 62 -3.18 2.73 -10.55
C THR A 62 -4.43 2.56 -9.69
N SER A 63 -4.44 1.60 -8.77
CA SER A 63 -5.57 1.38 -7.85
C SER A 63 -5.76 2.57 -6.91
N ILE A 64 -4.69 3.08 -6.32
CA ILE A 64 -4.74 4.28 -5.47
C ILE A 64 -5.26 5.49 -6.26
N ALA A 65 -4.74 5.73 -7.47
CA ALA A 65 -5.17 6.85 -8.30
C ALA A 65 -6.66 6.77 -8.65
N ARG A 66 -7.14 5.62 -9.11
CA ARG A 66 -8.56 5.41 -9.45
C ARG A 66 -9.47 5.52 -8.24
N ARG A 67 -9.10 4.92 -7.11
CA ARG A 67 -9.88 4.97 -5.87
C ARG A 67 -9.89 6.37 -5.27
N SER A 68 -8.78 7.10 -5.33
CA SER A 68 -8.72 8.50 -4.91
C SER A 68 -9.66 9.39 -5.72
N GLN A 69 -9.69 9.23 -7.05
CA GLN A 69 -10.64 9.94 -7.91
C GLN A 69 -12.09 9.60 -7.58
N PHE A 70 -12.40 8.32 -7.36
CA PHE A 70 -13.73 7.88 -7.00
C PHE A 70 -14.19 8.49 -5.66
N HIS A 71 -13.36 8.41 -4.62
CA HIS A 71 -13.69 8.98 -3.33
C HIS A 71 -13.75 10.51 -3.37
N HIS A 72 -12.86 11.15 -4.14
CA HIS A 72 -12.89 12.59 -4.33
C HIS A 72 -14.21 13.04 -4.98
N ALA A 73 -14.65 12.39 -6.05
CA ALA A 73 -15.93 12.70 -6.70
C ALA A 73 -17.11 12.56 -5.73
N ARG A 74 -17.13 11.48 -4.91
CA ARG A 74 -18.15 11.27 -3.89
C ARG A 74 -18.15 12.31 -2.78
N LEU A 75 -16.97 12.76 -2.36
CA LEU A 75 -16.83 13.82 -1.34
C LEU A 75 -17.24 15.17 -1.89
N VAL A 76 -16.85 15.50 -3.12
CA VAL A 76 -17.24 16.76 -3.78
C VAL A 76 -18.74 16.85 -4.00
N GLU A 77 -19.41 15.75 -4.33
CA GLU A 77 -20.88 15.71 -4.45
C GLU A 77 -21.58 16.16 -3.16
N LYS A 78 -20.96 15.89 -2.01
CA LYS A 78 -21.46 16.31 -0.69
C LYS A 78 -21.08 17.74 -0.30
N THR A 79 -20.27 18.44 -1.08
CA THR A 79 -19.81 19.82 -0.82
C THR A 79 -20.54 20.86 -1.67
N GLY A 80 -21.74 20.53 -2.15
CA GLY A 80 -22.61 21.47 -2.86
C GLY A 80 -23.06 22.64 -1.96
N LEU A 81 -23.50 23.72 -2.60
CA LEU A 81 -24.04 24.91 -1.93
C LEU A 81 -25.30 24.61 -1.10
N ASP A 82 -25.93 23.47 -1.30
CA ASP A 82 -27.09 22.99 -0.52
C ASP A 82 -26.68 22.37 0.83
N ASN A 83 -25.37 22.14 1.06
CA ASN A 83 -24.89 21.54 2.31
C ASN A 83 -24.53 22.62 3.34
N LEU A 84 -25.44 22.82 4.30
CA LEU A 84 -25.27 23.80 5.39
C LEU A 84 -23.98 23.58 6.19
N ASN A 85 -23.56 22.32 6.38
CA ASN A 85 -22.32 22.03 7.11
C ASN A 85 -21.08 22.48 6.35
N PHE A 86 -21.11 22.34 5.02
CA PHE A 86 -20.04 22.86 4.17
C PHE A 86 -19.98 24.39 4.22
N LEU A 87 -21.12 25.06 4.05
CA LEU A 87 -21.19 26.52 4.12
C LEU A 87 -20.74 27.07 5.48
N ASN A 88 -21.17 26.45 6.57
CA ASN A 88 -20.76 26.83 7.92
C ASN A 88 -19.25 26.66 8.13
N SER A 89 -18.69 25.57 7.64
CA SER A 89 -17.24 25.32 7.70
C SER A 89 -16.45 26.32 6.87
N ALA A 90 -16.91 26.62 5.65
CA ALA A 90 -16.28 27.59 4.77
C ALA A 90 -16.32 29.02 5.37
N ASN A 91 -17.48 29.44 5.89
CA ASN A 91 -17.65 30.72 6.52
C ASN A 91 -16.83 30.86 7.81
N GLY A 92 -16.82 29.81 8.66
CA GLY A 92 -16.03 29.80 9.89
C GLY A 92 -14.53 29.89 9.60
N LEU A 93 -14.05 29.19 8.58
CA LEU A 93 -12.66 29.24 8.16
C LEU A 93 -12.29 30.61 7.55
N THR A 94 -13.20 31.20 6.75
CA THR A 94 -13.02 32.53 6.18
C THR A 94 -12.93 33.59 7.28
N GLN A 95 -13.83 33.54 8.27
CA GLN A 95 -13.78 34.43 9.44
C GLN A 95 -12.46 34.26 10.22
N HIS A 96 -12.04 33.03 10.46
CA HIS A 96 -10.79 32.77 11.17
C HIS A 96 -9.58 33.34 10.43
N LEU A 97 -9.52 33.22 9.13
CA LEU A 97 -8.45 33.78 8.29
C LEU A 97 -8.53 35.30 8.20
N GLY A 98 -9.72 35.86 8.14
CA GLY A 98 -9.94 37.34 8.19
C GLY A 98 -9.44 37.95 9.50
N ASN A 99 -9.68 37.28 10.63
CA ASN A 99 -9.18 37.72 11.94
C ASN A 99 -7.64 37.65 12.05
N GLN A 100 -6.97 36.90 11.18
CA GLN A 100 -5.51 36.85 11.08
C GLN A 100 -4.92 37.97 10.19
N GLY A 101 -5.75 38.88 9.69
CA GLY A 101 -5.30 40.03 8.92
C GLY A 101 -5.40 39.90 7.40
N LEU A 102 -5.97 38.79 6.89
CA LEU A 102 -6.22 38.63 5.47
C LEU A 102 -7.46 39.44 5.02
N GLY A 103 -7.40 40.06 3.84
CA GLY A 103 -8.56 40.68 3.23
C GLY A 103 -9.67 39.64 2.98
N ASN A 104 -10.95 40.08 3.08
CA ASN A 104 -12.11 39.18 2.97
C ASN A 104 -12.09 38.30 1.72
N HIS A 105 -11.69 38.80 0.57
CA HIS A 105 -11.60 38.05 -0.68
C HIS A 105 -10.49 36.98 -0.63
N GLU A 106 -9.35 37.36 -0.11
CA GLU A 106 -8.21 36.44 0.02
C GLU A 106 -8.46 35.36 1.08
N ALA A 107 -9.07 35.71 2.21
CA ALA A 107 -9.51 34.79 3.25
C ALA A 107 -10.48 33.75 2.70
N GLN A 108 -11.41 34.14 1.83
CA GLN A 108 -12.36 33.24 1.19
C GLN A 108 -11.67 32.27 0.24
N ILE A 109 -10.79 32.74 -0.62
CA ILE A 109 -10.02 31.87 -1.54
C ILE A 109 -9.19 30.84 -0.76
N GLN A 110 -8.50 31.30 0.27
CA GLN A 110 -7.69 30.39 1.11
C GLN A 110 -8.55 29.40 1.89
N ALA A 111 -9.72 29.79 2.37
CA ALA A 111 -10.65 28.88 3.03
C ALA A 111 -11.09 27.75 2.10
N TYR A 112 -11.51 28.06 0.89
CA TYR A 112 -11.87 27.04 -0.10
C TYR A 112 -10.68 26.16 -0.49
N ALA A 113 -9.50 26.74 -0.67
CA ALA A 113 -8.29 25.96 -0.98
C ALA A 113 -7.95 24.97 0.14
N ARG A 114 -8.05 25.36 1.42
CA ARG A 114 -7.82 24.47 2.56
C ARG A 114 -8.86 23.36 2.66
N ILE A 115 -10.14 23.68 2.41
CA ILE A 115 -11.19 22.66 2.39
C ILE A 115 -10.94 21.67 1.25
N TYR A 116 -10.60 22.14 0.05
CA TYR A 116 -10.28 21.28 -1.08
C TYR A 116 -9.09 20.35 -0.78
N GLN A 117 -8.02 20.88 -0.20
CA GLN A 117 -6.87 20.06 0.23
C GLN A 117 -7.26 19.00 1.26
N SER A 118 -8.12 19.34 2.23
CA SER A 118 -8.59 18.38 3.22
C SER A 118 -9.44 17.26 2.61
N LEU A 119 -10.29 17.59 1.63
CA LEU A 119 -11.08 16.62 0.87
C LEU A 119 -10.16 15.67 0.06
N GLN A 120 -9.16 16.23 -0.58
CA GLN A 120 -8.19 15.45 -1.34
C GLN A 120 -7.38 14.51 -0.44
N ALA A 121 -6.97 14.98 0.74
CA ALA A 121 -6.26 14.16 1.72
C ALA A 121 -7.15 13.03 2.26
N GLN A 122 -8.44 13.29 2.52
CA GLN A 122 -9.40 12.27 2.94
C GLN A 122 -9.65 11.25 1.83
N ALA A 123 -9.85 11.70 0.58
CA ALA A 123 -10.02 10.82 -0.57
C ALA A 123 -8.81 9.91 -0.77
N ALA A 124 -7.60 10.46 -0.64
CA ALA A 124 -6.37 9.68 -0.71
C ALA A 124 -6.28 8.65 0.42
N SER A 125 -6.61 9.03 1.66
CA SER A 125 -6.59 8.11 2.81
C SER A 125 -7.56 6.93 2.61
N LEU A 126 -8.78 7.19 2.11
CA LEU A 126 -9.76 6.15 1.80
C LEU A 126 -9.26 5.24 0.65
N ALA A 127 -8.63 5.81 -0.37
CA ALA A 127 -8.05 5.04 -1.48
C ALA A 127 -6.93 4.11 -1.02
N TYR A 128 -6.11 4.54 -0.07
CA TYR A 128 -5.10 3.68 0.56
C TYR A 128 -5.74 2.51 1.31
N ILE A 129 -6.77 2.77 2.12
CA ILE A 129 -7.48 1.72 2.87
C ILE A 129 -8.06 0.68 1.91
N ASP A 130 -8.74 1.11 0.85
CA ASP A 130 -9.32 0.21 -0.16
C ASP A 130 -8.24 -0.64 -0.84
N THR A 131 -7.12 -0.02 -1.22
CA THR A 131 -6.01 -0.71 -1.88
C THR A 131 -5.36 -1.72 -0.95
N PHE A 132 -5.14 -1.37 0.32
CA PHE A 132 -4.61 -2.31 1.32
C PHE A 132 -5.57 -3.47 1.58
N MET A 133 -6.89 -3.22 1.57
CA MET A 133 -7.88 -4.29 1.72
C MET A 133 -7.79 -5.29 0.57
N VAL A 134 -7.66 -4.82 -0.68
CA VAL A 134 -7.46 -5.68 -1.85
C VAL A 134 -6.17 -6.50 -1.73
N LEU A 135 -5.08 -5.87 -1.31
CA LEU A 135 -3.81 -6.56 -1.09
C LEU A 135 -3.90 -7.61 0.03
N ALA A 136 -4.60 -7.28 1.12
CA ALA A 136 -4.81 -8.21 2.24
C ALA A 136 -5.63 -9.44 1.81
N VAL A 137 -6.68 -9.25 1.01
CA VAL A 137 -7.46 -10.34 0.43
C VAL A 137 -6.58 -11.20 -0.50
N GLY A 138 -5.77 -10.57 -1.35
CA GLY A 138 -4.82 -11.27 -2.21
C GLY A 138 -3.81 -12.11 -1.40
N ALA A 139 -3.26 -11.54 -0.33
CA ALA A 139 -2.35 -12.24 0.57
C ALA A 139 -3.03 -13.42 1.29
N ALA A 140 -4.29 -13.26 1.73
CA ALA A 140 -5.06 -14.34 2.34
C ALA A 140 -5.32 -15.49 1.37
N ILE A 141 -5.64 -15.19 0.11
CA ILE A 141 -5.80 -16.20 -0.94
C ILE A 141 -4.49 -16.96 -1.16
N MET A 142 -3.37 -16.25 -1.27
CA MET A 142 -2.05 -16.87 -1.42
C MET A 142 -1.68 -17.72 -0.22
N PHE A 143 -2.02 -17.29 0.99
CA PHE A 143 -1.82 -18.06 2.21
C PHE A 143 -2.62 -19.37 2.19
N CYS A 144 -3.90 -19.33 1.82
CA CYS A 144 -4.74 -20.53 1.67
C CYS A 144 -4.18 -21.48 0.59
N LEU A 145 -3.67 -20.95 -0.52
CA LEU A 145 -3.06 -21.76 -1.57
C LEU A 145 -1.76 -22.42 -1.10
N ALA A 146 -1.00 -21.76 -0.23
CA ALA A 146 0.23 -22.32 0.34
C ALA A 146 -0.02 -23.64 1.11
N PHE A 147 -1.17 -23.79 1.78
CA PHE A 147 -1.54 -25.06 2.45
C PHE A 147 -1.84 -26.19 1.48
N ARG A 148 -2.15 -25.90 0.23
CA ARG A 148 -2.34 -26.90 -0.83
C ARG A 148 -1.05 -27.36 -1.49
N LEU A 149 0.06 -26.68 -1.24
CA LEU A 149 1.37 -27.10 -1.73
C LEU A 149 1.78 -28.40 -1.04
N LYS A 150 2.15 -29.39 -1.84
CA LYS A 150 2.60 -30.69 -1.36
C LYS A 150 3.89 -30.50 -0.53
N LYS A 151 3.94 -31.16 0.64
CA LYS A 151 5.12 -31.15 1.50
C LYS A 151 6.33 -31.60 0.67
N ASN A 152 7.31 -30.75 0.56
CA ASN A 152 8.56 -31.04 -0.12
C ASN A 152 9.55 -31.53 0.94
N ASP A 153 10.10 -32.75 0.79
CA ASP A 153 11.14 -33.25 1.67
C ASP A 153 12.49 -32.71 1.18
N PRO A 154 13.15 -31.84 1.95
CA PRO A 154 14.42 -31.21 1.54
C PRO A 154 15.60 -32.22 1.45
N GLY A 155 15.40 -33.46 1.82
CA GLY A 155 16.43 -34.53 1.84
C GLY A 155 16.33 -35.56 0.72
N GLY A 156 15.35 -35.48 -0.21
CA GLY A 156 15.13 -36.51 -1.24
C GLY A 156 16.09 -36.50 -2.42
N GLY A 157 17.05 -35.62 -2.46
CA GLY A 157 18.08 -35.52 -3.51
C GLY A 157 19.45 -36.01 -3.07
N ALA A 158 19.52 -37.13 -2.33
CA ALA A 158 20.81 -37.77 -2.13
C ALA A 158 21.33 -38.21 -3.50
N VAL A 159 22.37 -37.54 -3.97
CA VAL A 159 23.21 -37.96 -5.11
C VAL A 159 23.60 -39.42 -4.87
N ARG A 160 23.02 -40.35 -5.61
CA ARG A 160 23.63 -41.68 -5.78
C ARG A 160 24.94 -41.45 -6.51
N ILE A 161 26.03 -41.41 -5.76
CA ILE A 161 27.37 -41.61 -6.32
C ILE A 161 27.37 -43.03 -6.79
N ALA A 162 27.25 -43.24 -8.10
CA ALA A 162 27.51 -44.53 -8.73
C ALA A 162 29.02 -44.77 -8.61
N GLU A 163 29.39 -45.82 -7.84
CA GLU A 163 30.69 -46.45 -7.93
C GLU A 163 30.85 -47.14 -9.28
#